data_fedd7518c4126b13251e8586baad5188
#
_entry.id   fedd7518c4126b13251e8586baad5188
#
_cell.length_a   1.000
_cell.length_b   1.000
_cell.length_c   1.000
_cell.angle_alpha   90.00
_cell.angle_beta   90.00
_cell.angle_gamma   90.00
#
_symmetry.space_group_name_H-M   'P 1'
#
loop_
_entity.id
_entity.type
_entity.pdbx_description
1 polymer ?
#
loop_
_entity_poly.entity_id
_entity_poly.type
_entity_poly.pdbx_seq_one_letter_code
_entity_poly.pdbx_strand_id
1 'polypeptide(L)'
;MRVHICAGHLAMHRRQEGIHRAFQSQSRTAGRLVYHSLLMLVAWLLTAAHPAAAQLVSVTTYHNDNSRRGLNDKETILTHANVNPAQFGKVFSQRTDGYSYAQPLYLPGVSIPGLGVHNVVYVATEHDTIFAFDADSNQGINKVPLWQRSFIDPVNGITTVASKADAACSDLVPEIGITGTPVIDAQTGSMYVVVRTKENGKFFQRLHALDVTTGAEKFGGPTVIKAKVKGSGDGAVNGFVHFDPLRNNQRAGLLLVNGLIYVGWASHCDNGPYHGWVMSYDAHTLQQNGVWNSTPNAGLGGVWQAGGAPAADDDGNVYFATGNGGFDADTGGLDFGDSVLKVGMPLNGQLPVFDYFTPHDQQFLNDQDLDLGSGGPMLLPTQRPGSPHQHLLTLGGKGGVIYLIDRDNMGHFNPNNDDQIVESLPASISLTGGIAAWWHNTVYFVPVFDTLKAFHFDPKTGLISPTPVSQTITFFDFPTALLSVSSNGNKDGILWAPQDDGYSKGEPAILRAYDAHNLAHELYNSEENFTRDDPGAAGKFTVPTIANGKVYFTTHKRLVVYGLLP
;
A
#
# COMPACT_ATOMS: atom_id res chain seq x y z
N MET A 1 -7.77 52.90 -45.59
CA MET A 1 -7.14 53.08 -46.90
C MET A 1 -7.30 51.78 -47.67
N ARG A 2 -8.28 51.80 -48.56
CA ARG A 2 -8.36 51.23 -49.93
C ARG A 2 -7.96 49.75 -50.08
N VAL A 3 -8.93 48.75 -50.31
CA VAL A 3 -9.74 48.62 -51.59
C VAL A 3 -8.90 47.89 -52.64
N HIS A 4 -9.22 46.74 -53.27
CA HIS A 4 -10.35 46.31 -54.11
C HIS A 4 -10.21 44.80 -54.42
N ILE A 5 -11.21 43.93 -54.43
CA ILE A 5 -12.32 43.71 -55.41
C ILE A 5 -11.86 43.29 -56.81
N CYS A 6 -12.30 42.15 -57.28
CA CYS A 6 -13.10 41.77 -58.46
C CYS A 6 -12.86 40.29 -58.82
N ALA A 7 -13.76 39.41 -58.91
CA ALA A 7 -15.03 39.20 -59.63
C ALA A 7 -14.85 38.76 -61.09
N GLY A 8 -15.61 37.77 -61.45
CA GLY A 8 -16.23 37.59 -62.76
C GLY A 8 -16.04 36.21 -63.38
N HIS A 9 -16.96 35.33 -63.39
CA HIS A 9 -18.16 35.14 -64.26
C HIS A 9 -17.89 34.51 -65.63
N LEU A 10 -18.80 33.65 -65.97
CA LEU A 10 -19.41 33.16 -67.22
C LEU A 10 -18.95 31.75 -67.67
N ALA A 11 -19.75 30.87 -68.02
CA ALA A 11 -21.17 30.56 -68.26
C ALA A 11 -21.28 29.47 -69.33
N MET A 12 -22.20 28.56 -69.10
CA MET A 12 -23.14 27.86 -69.99
C MET A 12 -22.76 27.49 -71.46
N HIS A 13 -23.14 26.31 -71.78
CA HIS A 13 -23.93 25.72 -72.89
C HIS A 13 -23.27 24.46 -73.51
N ARG A 14 -23.92 23.34 -73.64
CA ARG A 14 -25.01 22.78 -74.49
C ARG A 14 -25.10 21.29 -74.20
N ARG A 15 -26.19 20.76 -73.81
CA ARG A 15 -27.31 20.08 -74.45
C ARG A 15 -27.02 18.95 -75.43
N GLN A 16 -27.61 17.81 -74.99
CA GLN A 16 -28.34 16.77 -75.75
C GLN A 16 -27.59 16.00 -76.84
N GLU A 17 -27.49 14.70 -76.61
CA GLU A 17 -28.09 13.61 -77.44
C GLU A 17 -27.62 12.24 -76.96
N GLY A 18 -28.56 11.27 -76.90
CA GLY A 18 -28.21 9.87 -76.89
C GLY A 18 -28.94 8.96 -75.90
N ILE A 19 -30.30 8.99 -75.92
CA ILE A 19 -31.11 7.89 -75.39
C ILE A 19 -31.06 6.73 -76.39
N HIS A 20 -30.51 5.61 -76.01
CA HIS A 20 -30.79 4.22 -76.35
C HIS A 20 -29.58 3.33 -76.17
N ARG A 21 -29.43 2.68 -75.04
CA ARG A 21 -28.90 1.36 -74.77
C ARG A 21 -28.73 1.12 -73.26
N ALA A 22 -29.83 0.99 -72.61
CA ALA A 22 -29.85 0.57 -71.23
C ALA A 22 -31.00 -0.38 -71.00
N PHE A 23 -30.83 -1.65 -71.33
CA PHE A 23 -31.67 -2.73 -70.82
C PHE A 23 -31.02 -4.08 -71.18
N GLN A 24 -29.87 -4.41 -70.61
CA GLN A 24 -29.38 -5.80 -70.54
C GLN A 24 -28.11 -5.99 -69.68
N SER A 25 -27.91 -5.26 -68.59
CA SER A 25 -26.77 -5.54 -67.67
C SER A 25 -27.08 -5.43 -66.20
N GLN A 26 -28.35 -5.45 -65.78
CA GLN A 26 -28.69 -5.30 -64.35
C GLN A 26 -28.92 -6.61 -63.56
N SER A 27 -28.73 -7.80 -64.16
CA SER A 27 -28.98 -9.07 -63.43
C SER A 27 -27.72 -9.82 -62.94
N ARG A 28 -26.52 -9.34 -63.23
CA ARG A 28 -25.28 -9.98 -62.78
C ARG A 28 -24.49 -9.25 -61.70
N THR A 29 -24.80 -7.98 -61.43
CA THR A 29 -24.12 -7.15 -60.43
C THR A 29 -24.75 -7.19 -59.07
N ALA A 30 -26.08 -7.41 -58.98
CA ALA A 30 -26.78 -7.53 -57.68
C ALA A 30 -26.40 -8.77 -56.88
N GLY A 31 -26.17 -9.91 -57.56
CA GLY A 31 -25.77 -11.16 -56.89
C GLY A 31 -24.34 -11.14 -56.31
N ARG A 32 -23.42 -10.37 -56.90
CA ARG A 32 -22.07 -10.26 -56.38
C ARG A 32 -21.92 -9.26 -55.22
N LEU A 33 -22.70 -8.20 -55.16
CA LEU A 33 -22.71 -7.26 -54.04
C LEU A 33 -23.32 -7.85 -52.77
N VAL A 34 -24.37 -8.66 -52.89
CA VAL A 34 -24.98 -9.36 -51.74
C VAL A 34 -24.06 -10.42 -51.17
N TYR A 35 -23.28 -11.14 -52.01
CA TYR A 35 -22.36 -12.15 -51.56
C TYR A 35 -21.09 -11.53 -50.86
N HIS A 36 -20.60 -10.39 -51.32
CA HIS A 36 -19.50 -9.68 -50.68
C HIS A 36 -19.92 -8.98 -49.39
N SER A 37 -21.16 -8.50 -49.31
CA SER A 37 -21.74 -7.91 -48.08
C SER A 37 -21.98 -8.96 -47.02
N LEU A 38 -22.44 -10.19 -47.39
CA LEU A 38 -22.58 -11.29 -46.42
C LEU A 38 -21.24 -11.84 -45.93
N LEU A 39 -20.23 -11.94 -46.82
CA LEU A 39 -18.89 -12.36 -46.43
C LEU A 39 -18.18 -11.32 -45.52
N MET A 40 -18.42 -10.01 -45.74
CA MET A 40 -17.92 -8.96 -44.86
C MET A 40 -18.63 -8.93 -43.51
N LEU A 41 -19.95 -9.22 -43.47
CA LEU A 41 -20.71 -9.33 -42.20
C LEU A 41 -20.31 -10.58 -41.40
N VAL A 42 -20.05 -11.69 -42.06
CA VAL A 42 -19.53 -12.91 -41.39
C VAL A 42 -18.09 -12.75 -40.95
N ALA A 43 -17.25 -12.05 -41.71
CA ALA A 43 -15.89 -11.67 -41.27
C ALA A 43 -15.90 -10.70 -40.09
N TRP A 44 -16.88 -9.78 -40.02
CA TRP A 44 -17.07 -8.87 -38.86
C TRP A 44 -17.64 -9.59 -37.63
N LEU A 45 -18.49 -10.62 -37.83
CA LEU A 45 -19.01 -11.45 -36.74
C LEU A 45 -17.97 -12.47 -36.21
N LEU A 46 -16.95 -12.79 -36.98
CA LEU A 46 -15.82 -13.66 -36.54
C LEU A 46 -14.67 -12.88 -35.90
N THR A 47 -14.67 -11.54 -35.92
CA THR A 47 -13.81 -10.70 -35.08
C THR A 47 -14.44 -10.40 -33.72
N ALA A 48 -15.62 -11.00 -33.43
CA ALA A 48 -16.27 -10.87 -32.15
C ALA A 48 -15.54 -11.67 -31.09
N ALA A 49 -15.03 -10.94 -30.14
CA ALA A 49 -14.71 -11.38 -28.79
C ALA A 49 -13.64 -12.49 -28.71
N HIS A 50 -12.41 -12.14 -28.99
CA HIS A 50 -11.39 -12.62 -28.07
C HIS A 50 -11.79 -12.05 -26.69
N PRO A 51 -12.07 -12.88 -25.68
CA PRO A 51 -12.16 -12.34 -24.33
C PRO A 51 -10.86 -11.59 -24.11
N ALA A 52 -10.93 -10.31 -23.84
CA ALA A 52 -9.76 -9.56 -23.42
C ALA A 52 -9.13 -10.40 -22.33
N ALA A 53 -7.91 -10.90 -22.57
CA ALA A 53 -7.20 -11.66 -21.56
C ALA A 53 -7.25 -10.80 -20.30
N ALA A 54 -7.81 -11.31 -19.21
CA ALA A 54 -7.95 -10.56 -17.98
C ALA A 54 -6.58 -9.96 -17.68
N GLN A 55 -6.50 -8.64 -17.58
CA GLN A 55 -5.25 -7.96 -17.32
C GLN A 55 -4.79 -8.42 -15.94
N LEU A 56 -3.71 -9.19 -15.89
CA LEU A 56 -3.18 -9.69 -14.63
C LEU A 56 -2.75 -8.52 -13.75
N VAL A 57 -3.20 -8.53 -12.51
CA VAL A 57 -2.89 -7.48 -11.52
C VAL A 57 -1.53 -7.74 -10.92
N SER A 58 -0.77 -6.67 -10.70
CA SER A 58 0.46 -6.68 -9.89
C SER A 58 0.20 -5.96 -8.56
N VAL A 59 0.80 -6.44 -7.48
CA VAL A 59 0.84 -5.75 -6.19
C VAL A 59 2.30 -5.52 -5.83
N THR A 60 2.79 -4.32 -6.07
CA THR A 60 4.21 -3.96 -6.03
C THR A 60 4.60 -3.10 -4.83
N THR A 61 3.63 -2.68 -4.03
CA THR A 61 3.81 -1.81 -2.86
C THR A 61 2.72 -2.09 -1.83
N TYR A 62 2.95 -1.65 -0.60
CA TYR A 62 1.95 -1.72 0.48
C TYR A 62 0.62 -1.09 0.06
N HIS A 63 -0.50 -1.78 0.37
CA HIS A 63 -1.87 -1.35 0.05
C HIS A 63 -2.11 -1.05 -1.43
N ASN A 64 -1.45 -1.82 -2.31
CA ASN A 64 -1.63 -1.91 -3.77
C ASN A 64 -1.18 -0.69 -4.57
N ASP A 65 -1.27 0.54 -4.05
CA ASP A 65 -0.89 1.78 -4.73
C ASP A 65 -0.24 2.81 -3.78
N ASN A 66 0.33 3.86 -4.33
CA ASN A 66 0.97 4.91 -3.56
C ASN A 66 -0.03 5.80 -2.80
N SER A 67 -1.32 5.76 -3.11
CA SER A 67 -2.38 6.42 -2.34
C SER A 67 -2.76 5.63 -1.08
N ARG A 68 -2.31 4.38 -0.93
CA ARG A 68 -2.55 3.50 0.20
C ARG A 68 -4.02 3.11 0.41
N ARG A 69 -4.78 2.95 -0.68
CA ARG A 69 -6.22 2.64 -0.62
C ARG A 69 -6.53 1.18 -0.27
N GLY A 70 -5.56 0.28 -0.35
CA GLY A 70 -5.76 -1.14 -0.10
C GLY A 70 -6.70 -1.82 -1.09
N LEU A 71 -6.85 -1.27 -2.30
CA LEU A 71 -7.86 -1.66 -3.28
C LEU A 71 -7.25 -2.35 -4.50
N ASN A 72 -7.75 -3.55 -4.81
CA ASN A 72 -7.67 -4.16 -6.13
C ASN A 72 -9.03 -4.08 -6.82
N ASP A 73 -9.25 -3.08 -7.68
CA ASP A 73 -10.51 -2.86 -8.41
C ASP A 73 -10.62 -3.65 -9.72
N LYS A 74 -9.69 -4.56 -9.98
CA LYS A 74 -9.61 -5.39 -11.19
C LYS A 74 -9.75 -6.88 -10.91
N GLU A 75 -10.22 -7.26 -9.73
CA GLU A 75 -10.48 -8.65 -9.37
C GLU A 75 -11.79 -9.11 -10.00
N THR A 76 -11.70 -10.04 -10.94
CA THR A 76 -12.84 -10.53 -11.72
C THR A 76 -13.21 -11.98 -11.42
N ILE A 77 -12.41 -12.67 -10.60
CA ILE A 77 -12.55 -14.10 -10.31
C ILE A 77 -13.27 -14.30 -8.97
N LEU A 78 -12.85 -13.59 -7.92
CA LEU A 78 -13.46 -13.64 -6.60
C LEU A 78 -14.69 -12.71 -6.57
N THR A 79 -15.85 -13.28 -6.26
CA THR A 79 -17.14 -12.59 -6.25
C THR A 79 -17.93 -12.94 -4.99
N HIS A 80 -18.97 -12.18 -4.65
CA HIS A 80 -19.89 -12.53 -3.56
C HIS A 80 -20.51 -13.93 -3.74
N ALA A 81 -20.70 -14.38 -4.99
CA ALA A 81 -21.31 -15.67 -5.27
C ALA A 81 -20.41 -16.87 -4.97
N ASN A 82 -19.08 -16.72 -5.06
CA ASN A 82 -18.15 -17.83 -4.95
C ASN A 82 -17.18 -17.74 -3.75
N VAL A 83 -17.09 -16.59 -3.08
CA VAL A 83 -16.36 -16.47 -1.81
C VAL A 83 -17.32 -16.91 -0.69
N ASN A 84 -17.36 -18.22 -0.46
CA ASN A 84 -18.16 -18.88 0.57
C ASN A 84 -17.49 -20.20 0.98
N PRO A 85 -17.82 -20.81 2.14
CA PRO A 85 -17.13 -22.00 2.65
C PRO A 85 -17.18 -23.24 1.76
N ALA A 86 -18.15 -23.32 0.85
CA ALA A 86 -18.27 -24.45 -0.08
C ALA A 86 -17.37 -24.36 -1.30
N GLN A 87 -17.04 -23.14 -1.75
CA GLN A 87 -16.33 -22.89 -3.01
C GLN A 87 -14.98 -22.22 -2.83
N PHE A 88 -14.72 -21.59 -1.68
CA PHE A 88 -13.50 -20.87 -1.37
C PHE A 88 -12.83 -21.47 -0.12
N GLY A 89 -11.50 -21.47 -0.09
CA GLY A 89 -10.74 -21.97 1.03
C GLY A 89 -9.24 -22.01 0.76
N LYS A 90 -8.50 -22.62 1.68
CA LYS A 90 -7.05 -22.80 1.55
C LYS A 90 -6.73 -23.76 0.39
N VAL A 91 -5.96 -23.28 -0.58
CA VAL A 91 -5.51 -24.07 -1.73
C VAL A 91 -4.17 -24.73 -1.42
N PHE A 92 -3.22 -23.99 -0.85
CA PHE A 92 -1.92 -24.50 -0.42
C PHE A 92 -1.24 -23.55 0.58
N SER A 93 -0.08 -23.97 1.06
CA SER A 93 0.81 -23.10 1.86
C SER A 93 2.26 -23.39 1.56
N GLN A 94 3.15 -22.41 1.78
CA GLN A 94 4.59 -22.50 1.70
C GLN A 94 5.23 -22.16 3.06
N ARG A 95 6.32 -22.84 3.41
CA ARG A 95 7.03 -22.57 4.67
C ARG A 95 8.00 -21.42 4.50
N THR A 96 8.08 -20.56 5.52
CA THR A 96 9.11 -19.53 5.67
C THR A 96 9.98 -19.83 6.90
N ASP A 97 11.09 -19.12 7.05
CA ASP A 97 12.05 -19.32 8.14
C ASP A 97 11.76 -18.44 9.38
N GLY A 98 11.07 -17.31 9.20
CA GLY A 98 10.75 -16.35 10.25
C GLY A 98 9.32 -15.81 10.16
N TYR A 99 8.97 -14.94 11.12
CA TYR A 99 7.71 -14.20 11.09
C TYR A 99 7.73 -13.19 9.94
N SER A 100 6.57 -12.87 9.40
CA SER A 100 6.43 -11.90 8.32
C SER A 100 5.41 -10.84 8.73
N TYR A 101 5.87 -9.60 8.91
CA TYR A 101 5.02 -8.43 9.13
C TYR A 101 4.82 -7.63 7.83
N ALA A 102 5.70 -7.84 6.86
CA ALA A 102 5.61 -7.25 5.54
C ALA A 102 4.45 -7.84 4.73
N GLN A 103 3.72 -6.99 3.99
CA GLN A 103 2.72 -7.46 3.04
C GLN A 103 3.38 -8.29 1.93
N PRO A 104 2.85 -9.48 1.57
CA PRO A 104 3.29 -10.21 0.40
C PRO A 104 3.13 -9.38 -0.87
N LEU A 105 4.15 -9.31 -1.72
CA LEU A 105 4.07 -8.62 -3.01
C LEU A 105 3.87 -9.62 -4.14
N TYR A 106 3.22 -9.21 -5.23
CA TYR A 106 2.85 -10.11 -6.31
C TYR A 106 3.20 -9.53 -7.69
N LEU A 107 3.88 -10.33 -8.51
CA LEU A 107 4.13 -10.03 -9.93
C LEU A 107 3.70 -11.21 -10.81
N PRO A 108 2.84 -10.98 -11.82
CA PRO A 108 2.55 -11.99 -12.82
C PRO A 108 3.63 -12.08 -13.90
N GLY A 109 3.77 -13.25 -14.48
CA GLY A 109 4.53 -13.44 -15.72
C GLY A 109 6.04 -13.19 -15.61
N VAL A 110 6.64 -13.43 -14.43
CA VAL A 110 8.09 -13.25 -14.20
C VAL A 110 8.88 -14.39 -14.84
N SER A 111 9.86 -14.06 -15.67
CA SER A 111 10.76 -15.05 -16.26
C SER A 111 11.87 -15.42 -15.27
N ILE A 112 11.77 -16.60 -14.66
CA ILE A 112 12.76 -17.11 -13.71
C ILE A 112 13.83 -17.93 -14.44
N PRO A 113 15.11 -17.58 -14.33
CA PRO A 113 16.19 -18.28 -15.05
C PRO A 113 16.20 -19.80 -14.75
N GLY A 114 16.14 -20.59 -15.81
CA GLY A 114 16.15 -22.06 -15.73
C GLY A 114 14.85 -22.72 -15.30
N LEU A 115 13.82 -21.93 -14.88
CA LEU A 115 12.53 -22.46 -14.42
C LEU A 115 11.35 -22.07 -15.32
N GLY A 116 11.49 -21.03 -16.16
CA GLY A 116 10.43 -20.56 -17.06
C GLY A 116 9.69 -19.36 -16.53
N VAL A 117 8.45 -19.16 -17.00
CA VAL A 117 7.60 -18.02 -16.62
C VAL A 117 6.65 -18.44 -15.49
N HIS A 118 6.65 -17.67 -14.42
CA HIS A 118 5.83 -17.90 -13.24
C HIS A 118 5.08 -16.63 -12.81
N ASN A 119 3.93 -16.80 -12.22
CA ASN A 119 3.38 -15.77 -11.33
C ASN A 119 4.10 -15.93 -9.99
N VAL A 120 4.61 -14.83 -9.43
CA VAL A 120 5.49 -14.88 -8.26
C VAL A 120 4.91 -14.07 -7.11
N VAL A 121 4.89 -14.67 -5.92
CA VAL A 121 4.63 -13.99 -4.67
C VAL A 121 5.93 -13.89 -3.86
N TYR A 122 6.26 -12.67 -3.44
CA TYR A 122 7.46 -12.36 -2.66
C TYR A 122 7.09 -12.17 -1.19
N VAL A 123 7.84 -12.82 -0.30
CA VAL A 123 7.63 -12.76 1.14
C VAL A 123 8.94 -12.39 1.82
N ALA A 124 8.90 -11.36 2.66
CA ALA A 124 10.02 -10.94 3.51
C ALA A 124 9.79 -11.40 4.95
N THR A 125 10.86 -11.80 5.64
CA THR A 125 10.76 -12.30 7.02
C THR A 125 11.68 -11.55 7.98
N GLU A 126 11.31 -11.58 9.26
CA GLU A 126 12.16 -11.11 10.35
C GLU A 126 13.44 -11.96 10.51
N HIS A 127 13.55 -13.10 9.83
CA HIS A 127 14.78 -13.88 9.74
C HIS A 127 15.73 -13.38 8.63
N ASP A 128 15.54 -12.13 8.19
CA ASP A 128 16.33 -11.50 7.13
C ASP A 128 16.40 -12.33 5.85
N THR A 129 15.26 -12.88 5.41
CA THR A 129 15.16 -13.64 4.17
C THR A 129 14.04 -13.09 3.28
N ILE A 130 14.32 -12.98 1.98
CA ILE A 130 13.32 -12.80 0.93
C ILE A 130 13.11 -14.14 0.23
N PHE A 131 11.86 -14.55 0.13
CA PHE A 131 11.42 -15.71 -0.65
C PHE A 131 10.66 -15.24 -1.88
N ALA A 132 10.89 -15.91 -3.02
CA ALA A 132 10.05 -15.85 -4.21
C ALA A 132 9.41 -17.21 -4.40
N PHE A 133 8.10 -17.30 -4.21
CA PHE A 133 7.34 -18.54 -4.41
C PHE A 133 6.52 -18.46 -5.69
N ASP A 134 6.30 -19.62 -6.30
CA ASP A 134 5.25 -19.76 -7.31
C ASP A 134 3.90 -19.44 -6.67
N ALA A 135 3.18 -18.50 -7.27
CA ALA A 135 1.91 -18.01 -6.74
C ALA A 135 0.74 -18.94 -7.02
N ASP A 136 0.91 -19.91 -7.90
CA ASP A 136 -0.19 -20.75 -8.39
C ASP A 136 -0.14 -22.17 -7.86
N SER A 137 1.03 -22.64 -7.39
CA SER A 137 1.23 -24.03 -7.01
C SER A 137 2.34 -24.22 -5.98
N ASN A 138 2.21 -25.24 -5.15
CA ASN A 138 3.28 -25.78 -4.31
C ASN A 138 3.62 -27.24 -4.71
N GLN A 139 3.32 -27.66 -5.93
CA GLN A 139 3.54 -29.02 -6.40
C GLN A 139 4.77 -29.13 -7.29
N GLY A 140 5.31 -30.35 -7.44
CA GLY A 140 6.47 -30.60 -8.30
C GLY A 140 7.69 -29.78 -7.88
N ILE A 141 8.26 -29.00 -8.79
CA ILE A 141 9.39 -28.10 -8.55
C ILE A 141 9.02 -26.91 -7.66
N ASN A 142 7.73 -26.54 -7.59
CA ASN A 142 7.23 -25.42 -6.81
C ASN A 142 7.04 -25.76 -5.32
N LYS A 143 7.45 -26.96 -4.86
CA LYS A 143 7.50 -27.32 -3.43
C LYS A 143 8.50 -26.49 -2.64
N VAL A 144 9.44 -25.87 -3.32
CA VAL A 144 10.48 -25.01 -2.78
C VAL A 144 10.36 -23.62 -3.40
N PRO A 145 10.96 -22.57 -2.80
CA PRO A 145 11.01 -21.26 -3.43
C PRO A 145 11.64 -21.33 -4.83
N LEU A 146 11.16 -20.53 -5.77
CA LEU A 146 11.80 -20.29 -7.06
C LEU A 146 13.22 -19.73 -6.87
N TRP A 147 13.35 -18.84 -5.90
CA TRP A 147 14.61 -18.42 -5.31
C TRP A 147 14.39 -17.90 -3.88
N GLN A 148 15.46 -17.88 -3.10
CA GLN A 148 15.49 -17.23 -1.79
C GLN A 148 16.81 -16.50 -1.60
N ARG A 149 16.78 -15.41 -0.84
CA ARG A 149 17.95 -14.63 -0.47
C ARG A 149 17.95 -14.39 1.03
N SER A 150 18.89 -15.02 1.75
CA SER A 150 19.18 -14.73 3.15
C SER A 150 20.29 -13.69 3.24
N PHE A 151 20.16 -12.79 4.22
CA PHE A 151 21.14 -11.73 4.50
C PHE A 151 21.94 -11.99 5.77
N ILE A 152 21.70 -13.11 6.43
CA ILE A 152 22.49 -13.54 7.60
C ILE A 152 23.54 -14.58 7.22
N ASP A 153 24.64 -14.56 7.94
CA ASP A 153 25.73 -15.52 7.88
C ASP A 153 26.29 -15.76 9.29
N PRO A 154 25.65 -16.63 10.08
CA PRO A 154 26.03 -16.85 11.47
C PRO A 154 27.49 -17.35 11.63
N VAL A 155 28.02 -18.05 10.63
CA VAL A 155 29.43 -18.52 10.66
C VAL A 155 30.40 -17.35 10.68
N ASN A 156 30.08 -16.27 9.96
CA ASN A 156 30.84 -15.03 9.93
C ASN A 156 30.35 -13.96 10.92
N GLY A 157 29.47 -14.34 11.87
CA GLY A 157 28.97 -13.47 12.93
C GLY A 157 27.91 -12.47 12.47
N ILE A 158 27.23 -12.73 11.35
CA ILE A 158 26.12 -11.92 10.84
C ILE A 158 24.81 -12.62 11.21
N THR A 159 23.99 -12.00 12.07
CA THR A 159 22.74 -12.54 12.58
C THR A 159 21.64 -11.50 12.50
N THR A 160 20.40 -11.93 12.72
CA THR A 160 19.29 -11.02 13.05
C THR A 160 19.52 -10.31 14.38
N VAL A 161 18.74 -9.28 14.68
CA VAL A 161 18.74 -8.59 15.96
C VAL A 161 17.79 -9.30 16.93
N ALA A 162 18.27 -9.67 18.12
CA ALA A 162 17.44 -10.31 19.12
C ALA A 162 16.52 -9.29 19.80
N SER A 163 15.19 -9.49 19.70
CA SER A 163 14.19 -8.53 20.20
C SER A 163 14.41 -8.14 21.65
N LYS A 164 14.47 -9.12 22.55
CA LYS A 164 14.61 -8.88 23.99
C LYS A 164 16.05 -8.55 24.39
N ALA A 165 17.02 -9.29 23.86
CA ALA A 165 18.41 -9.18 24.32
C ALA A 165 19.12 -7.94 23.76
N ASP A 166 18.83 -7.54 22.51
CA ASP A 166 19.49 -6.41 21.86
C ASP A 166 18.61 -5.16 21.90
N ALA A 167 17.34 -5.24 21.50
CA ALA A 167 16.44 -4.08 21.40
C ALA A 167 15.66 -3.80 22.70
N ALA A 168 15.72 -4.67 23.70
CA ALA A 168 14.99 -4.59 24.96
C ALA A 168 13.47 -4.41 24.77
N CYS A 169 12.91 -5.03 23.74
CA CYS A 169 11.52 -4.88 23.33
C CYS A 169 10.92 -6.23 22.94
N SER A 170 9.60 -6.39 23.08
CA SER A 170 8.87 -7.60 22.70
C SER A 170 7.81 -7.33 21.63
N ASP A 171 7.83 -6.19 20.99
CA ASP A 171 6.88 -5.84 19.94
C ASP A 171 7.02 -6.70 18.70
N LEU A 172 8.25 -6.91 18.28
CA LEU A 172 8.62 -7.82 17.20
C LEU A 172 9.35 -9.01 17.84
N VAL A 173 8.87 -10.21 17.63
CA VAL A 173 9.41 -11.42 18.27
C VAL A 173 9.52 -12.58 17.27
N PRO A 174 10.48 -13.50 17.47
CA PRO A 174 11.54 -13.50 18.51
C PRO A 174 12.76 -12.64 18.14
N GLU A 175 12.83 -12.18 16.91
CA GLU A 175 13.96 -11.50 16.26
C GLU A 175 13.46 -10.35 15.39
N ILE A 176 14.37 -9.47 14.98
CA ILE A 176 14.11 -8.31 14.15
C ILE A 176 15.05 -8.36 12.95
N GLY A 177 14.47 -8.32 11.76
CA GLY A 177 15.16 -8.33 10.48
C GLY A 177 14.47 -7.41 9.48
N ILE A 178 13.76 -7.99 8.49
CA ILE A 178 12.99 -7.23 7.49
C ILE A 178 11.56 -7.06 8.00
N THR A 179 11.25 -5.90 8.57
CA THR A 179 9.93 -5.59 9.14
C THR A 179 9.02 -4.86 8.15
N GLY A 180 9.51 -3.77 7.54
CA GLY A 180 8.71 -2.96 6.60
C GLY A 180 8.52 -3.64 5.25
N THR A 181 7.33 -3.47 4.67
CA THR A 181 7.02 -4.00 3.33
C THR A 181 7.99 -3.45 2.29
N PRO A 182 8.65 -4.30 1.49
CA PRO A 182 9.45 -3.88 0.34
C PRO A 182 8.63 -3.14 -0.71
N VAL A 183 9.31 -2.56 -1.71
CA VAL A 183 8.64 -2.00 -2.89
C VAL A 183 9.31 -2.53 -4.16
N ILE A 184 8.51 -2.81 -5.20
CA ILE A 184 8.99 -3.32 -6.47
C ILE A 184 8.78 -2.27 -7.57
N ASP A 185 9.85 -1.96 -8.28
CA ASP A 185 9.78 -1.32 -9.59
C ASP A 185 9.65 -2.41 -10.66
N ALA A 186 8.43 -2.62 -11.14
CA ALA A 186 8.14 -3.62 -12.16
C ALA A 186 8.76 -3.25 -13.53
N GLN A 187 9.08 -1.99 -13.79
CA GLN A 187 9.68 -1.56 -15.05
C GLN A 187 11.15 -1.98 -15.14
N THR A 188 11.88 -1.83 -14.05
CA THR A 188 13.29 -2.21 -13.97
C THR A 188 13.51 -3.63 -13.46
N GLY A 189 12.45 -4.31 -12.98
CA GLY A 189 12.53 -5.60 -12.31
C GLY A 189 13.37 -5.54 -11.03
N SER A 190 13.22 -4.48 -10.24
CA SER A 190 13.99 -4.25 -9.03
C SER A 190 13.09 -4.23 -7.80
N MET A 191 13.48 -4.95 -6.75
CA MET A 191 12.85 -4.89 -5.43
C MET A 191 13.77 -4.15 -4.49
N TYR A 192 13.23 -3.18 -3.74
CA TYR A 192 13.97 -2.45 -2.72
C TYR A 192 13.50 -2.88 -1.33
N VAL A 193 14.46 -3.13 -0.44
CA VAL A 193 14.19 -3.63 0.90
C VAL A 193 15.23 -3.10 1.88
N VAL A 194 14.82 -2.80 3.11
CA VAL A 194 15.71 -2.51 4.23
C VAL A 194 15.91 -3.77 5.05
N VAL A 195 17.17 -4.13 5.25
CA VAL A 195 17.59 -5.29 6.03
C VAL A 195 18.32 -4.80 7.28
N ARG A 196 18.03 -5.40 8.42
CA ARG A 196 18.67 -5.09 9.70
C ARG A 196 19.45 -6.29 10.20
N THR A 197 20.77 -6.12 10.40
CA THR A 197 21.67 -7.17 10.88
C THR A 197 22.42 -6.75 12.13
N LYS A 198 22.81 -7.75 12.93
CA LYS A 198 23.85 -7.66 13.96
C LYS A 198 25.10 -8.37 13.45
N GLU A 199 26.21 -7.63 13.32
CA GLU A 199 27.47 -8.12 12.74
C GLU A 199 28.60 -7.96 13.75
N ASN A 200 29.08 -9.07 14.29
CA ASN A 200 30.13 -9.07 15.31
C ASN A 200 29.86 -8.09 16.46
N GLY A 201 28.59 -8.03 16.93
CA GLY A 201 28.14 -7.18 18.03
C GLY A 201 27.82 -5.73 17.64
N LYS A 202 27.91 -5.34 16.37
CA LYS A 202 27.50 -4.03 15.85
C LYS A 202 26.22 -4.15 15.04
N PHE A 203 25.38 -3.11 15.06
CA PHE A 203 24.11 -3.09 14.37
C PHE A 203 24.20 -2.28 13.08
N PHE A 204 23.54 -2.79 12.04
CA PHE A 204 23.48 -2.16 10.73
C PHE A 204 22.08 -2.22 10.17
N GLN A 205 21.72 -1.20 9.41
CA GLN A 205 20.60 -1.23 8.49
C GLN A 205 21.11 -0.88 7.10
N ARG A 206 20.65 -1.62 6.10
CA ARG A 206 21.07 -1.43 4.71
C ARG A 206 19.87 -1.42 3.78
N LEU A 207 19.91 -0.50 2.83
CA LEU A 207 19.01 -0.53 1.69
C LEU A 207 19.62 -1.41 0.60
N HIS A 208 18.89 -2.44 0.20
CA HIS A 208 19.21 -3.35 -0.88
C HIS A 208 18.33 -3.07 -2.10
N ALA A 209 18.86 -3.28 -3.29
CA ALA A 209 18.10 -3.40 -4.54
C ALA A 209 18.35 -4.79 -5.11
N LEU A 210 17.29 -5.58 -5.27
CA LEU A 210 17.37 -6.97 -5.70
C LEU A 210 16.71 -7.16 -7.07
N ASP A 211 17.27 -8.01 -7.89
CA ASP A 211 16.63 -8.49 -9.10
C ASP A 211 15.47 -9.42 -8.74
N VAL A 212 14.25 -9.11 -9.20
CA VAL A 212 13.05 -9.88 -8.87
C VAL A 212 13.08 -11.30 -9.41
N THR A 213 13.93 -11.59 -10.40
CA THR A 213 14.02 -12.90 -11.03
C THR A 213 15.01 -13.84 -10.35
N THR A 214 15.98 -13.30 -9.57
CA THR A 214 17.09 -14.07 -9.01
C THR A 214 17.42 -13.78 -7.56
N GLY A 215 16.94 -12.65 -7.00
CA GLY A 215 17.35 -12.15 -5.69
C GLY A 215 18.78 -11.58 -5.64
N ALA A 216 19.44 -11.41 -6.80
CA ALA A 216 20.79 -10.85 -6.87
C ALA A 216 20.79 -9.34 -6.62
N GLU A 217 21.87 -8.82 -6.02
CA GLU A 217 22.07 -7.38 -5.83
C GLU A 217 22.15 -6.64 -7.16
N LYS A 218 21.52 -5.45 -7.21
CA LYS A 218 21.57 -4.51 -8.34
C LYS A 218 22.23 -3.20 -7.92
N PHE A 219 22.59 -2.39 -8.89
CA PHE A 219 23.06 -0.99 -8.73
C PHE A 219 24.27 -0.83 -7.80
N GLY A 220 25.06 -1.89 -7.61
CA GLY A 220 26.23 -1.86 -6.73
C GLY A 220 25.89 -1.82 -5.22
N GLY A 221 24.65 -2.13 -4.86
CA GLY A 221 24.23 -2.20 -3.46
C GLY A 221 24.90 -3.30 -2.65
N PRO A 222 24.60 -3.41 -1.34
CA PRO A 222 23.71 -2.54 -0.58
C PRO A 222 24.36 -1.22 -0.10
N THR A 223 23.49 -0.25 0.25
CA THR A 223 23.92 1.01 0.87
C THR A 223 23.66 0.99 2.38
N VAL A 224 24.66 1.32 3.19
CA VAL A 224 24.51 1.44 4.65
C VAL A 224 23.74 2.72 4.98
N ILE A 225 22.65 2.58 5.73
CA ILE A 225 21.82 3.70 6.18
C ILE A 225 22.50 4.44 7.31
N LYS A 226 22.74 5.73 7.11
CA LYS A 226 23.35 6.65 8.08
C LYS A 226 22.77 8.04 7.87
N ALA A 227 22.51 8.74 8.96
CA ALA A 227 22.09 10.13 8.89
C ALA A 227 22.49 10.89 10.15
N LYS A 228 22.53 12.21 10.05
CA LYS A 228 22.55 13.15 11.17
C LYS A 228 21.90 14.46 10.75
N VAL A 229 21.24 15.09 11.68
CA VAL A 229 20.67 16.45 11.50
C VAL A 229 21.18 17.37 12.60
N LYS A 230 21.23 18.68 12.34
CA LYS A 230 21.50 19.65 13.40
C LYS A 230 20.34 19.65 14.39
N GLY A 231 20.64 19.67 15.67
CA GLY A 231 19.64 19.69 16.72
C GLY A 231 20.23 19.53 18.10
N SER A 232 19.42 19.82 19.10
CA SER A 232 19.71 19.71 20.53
C SER A 232 18.83 18.68 21.23
N GLY A 233 18.05 17.91 20.46
CA GLY A 233 17.09 16.92 20.98
C GLY A 233 17.75 15.77 21.73
N ASP A 234 16.94 14.85 22.18
CA ASP A 234 17.36 13.72 23.00
C ASP A 234 18.51 12.92 22.37
N GLY A 235 19.55 12.68 23.14
CA GLY A 235 20.74 11.96 22.66
C GLY A 235 21.61 12.71 21.65
N ALA A 236 21.40 14.03 21.46
CA ALA A 236 22.24 14.85 20.59
C ALA A 236 23.70 14.90 21.09
N VAL A 237 24.63 14.78 20.15
CA VAL A 237 26.09 14.87 20.43
C VAL A 237 26.70 15.95 19.56
N ASN A 238 27.38 16.92 20.21
CA ASN A 238 28.01 18.05 19.53
C ASN A 238 27.08 18.85 18.60
N GLY A 239 25.79 19.03 19.00
CA GLY A 239 24.81 19.78 18.24
C GLY A 239 24.20 19.00 17.05
N PHE A 240 24.29 17.68 17.07
CA PHE A 240 23.69 16.80 16.06
C PHE A 240 22.94 15.64 16.71
N VAL A 241 21.74 15.38 16.21
CA VAL A 241 21.01 14.13 16.39
C VAL A 241 21.47 13.13 15.35
N HIS A 242 21.81 11.91 15.79
CA HIS A 242 22.32 10.85 14.93
C HIS A 242 21.31 9.71 14.77
N PHE A 243 21.23 9.15 13.57
CA PHE A 243 20.49 7.91 13.33
C PHE A 243 21.19 6.74 14.04
N ASP A 244 20.42 6.00 14.86
CA ASP A 244 20.90 4.81 15.56
C ASP A 244 20.29 3.55 14.93
N PRO A 245 21.07 2.66 14.28
CA PRO A 245 20.55 1.48 13.61
C PRO A 245 19.95 0.42 14.55
N LEU A 246 20.23 0.47 15.86
CA LEU A 246 19.57 -0.41 16.83
C LEU A 246 18.23 0.19 17.31
N ARG A 247 18.21 1.46 17.65
CA ARG A 247 17.05 2.13 18.23
C ARG A 247 15.96 2.41 17.21
N ASN A 248 16.35 2.86 16.01
CA ASN A 248 15.41 3.24 14.98
C ASN A 248 14.80 2.01 14.29
N ASN A 249 13.53 1.78 14.52
CA ASN A 249 12.75 0.70 13.92
C ASN A 249 12.26 1.11 12.53
N GLN A 250 12.68 0.37 11.50
CA GLN A 250 12.14 0.52 10.14
C GLN A 250 10.78 -0.17 10.06
N ARG A 251 9.78 0.48 10.68
CA ARG A 251 8.43 -0.05 10.87
C ARG A 251 7.57 0.14 9.62
N ALA A 252 7.61 1.33 9.02
CA ALA A 252 6.82 1.67 7.85
C ALA A 252 7.35 0.96 6.59
N GLY A 253 6.44 0.50 5.72
CA GLY A 253 6.80 0.00 4.39
C GLY A 253 7.48 1.07 3.53
N LEU A 254 8.18 0.63 2.48
CA LEU A 254 8.86 1.53 1.57
C LEU A 254 7.89 2.16 0.57
N LEU A 255 8.22 3.36 0.12
CA LEU A 255 7.53 4.05 -0.96
C LEU A 255 8.51 4.28 -2.11
N LEU A 256 8.08 3.97 -3.34
CA LEU A 256 8.78 4.34 -4.57
C LEU A 256 7.94 5.33 -5.37
N VAL A 257 8.45 6.53 -5.55
CA VAL A 257 7.81 7.57 -6.37
C VAL A 257 8.87 8.43 -7.07
N ASN A 258 8.65 8.74 -8.33
CA ASN A 258 9.54 9.59 -9.16
C ASN A 258 11.02 9.16 -9.12
N GLY A 259 11.30 7.84 -9.11
CA GLY A 259 12.66 7.30 -9.07
C GLY A 259 13.36 7.43 -7.71
N LEU A 260 12.63 7.77 -6.66
CA LEU A 260 13.12 7.89 -5.28
C LEU A 260 12.45 6.87 -4.38
N ILE A 261 13.25 6.27 -3.50
CA ILE A 261 12.78 5.36 -2.46
C ILE A 261 12.74 6.13 -1.14
N TYR A 262 11.57 6.21 -0.52
CA TYR A 262 11.39 6.81 0.80
C TYR A 262 11.26 5.72 1.85
N VAL A 263 11.93 5.90 2.97
CA VAL A 263 11.97 4.97 4.11
C VAL A 263 11.69 5.75 5.38
N GLY A 264 10.79 5.24 6.23
CA GLY A 264 10.42 5.83 7.52
C GLY A 264 10.86 4.97 8.70
N TRP A 265 11.17 5.62 9.84
CA TRP A 265 11.57 4.94 11.08
C TRP A 265 10.85 5.48 12.30
N ALA A 266 10.54 4.56 13.20
CA ALA A 266 10.09 4.80 14.55
C ALA A 266 11.10 4.25 15.58
N SER A 267 10.64 3.67 16.69
CA SER A 267 11.48 3.03 17.70
C SER A 267 11.05 1.60 18.01
N HIS A 268 11.70 0.99 18.99
CA HIS A 268 11.30 -0.24 19.63
C HIS A 268 10.82 0.04 21.04
N CYS A 269 9.49 -0.17 21.32
CA CYS A 269 8.86 0.04 22.63
C CYS A 269 9.19 1.42 23.25
N ASP A 270 9.25 2.48 22.46
CA ASP A 270 9.60 3.84 22.88
C ASP A 270 10.90 3.94 23.72
N ASN A 271 11.80 2.97 23.53
CA ASN A 271 13.10 2.97 24.21
C ASN A 271 13.97 4.14 23.71
N GLY A 272 13.99 5.22 24.48
CA GLY A 272 14.76 6.43 24.18
C GLY A 272 16.28 6.29 24.40
N PRO A 273 17.06 7.28 23.93
CA PRO A 273 16.62 8.37 23.06
C PRO A 273 16.33 7.89 21.65
N TYR A 274 15.23 8.37 21.05
CA TYR A 274 14.91 8.12 19.64
C TYR A 274 14.20 9.30 19.01
N HIS A 275 14.16 9.30 17.67
CA HIS A 275 13.45 10.28 16.85
C HIS A 275 12.82 9.57 15.66
N GLY A 276 11.76 10.13 15.11
CA GLY A 276 11.25 9.75 13.80
C GLY A 276 12.21 10.22 12.69
N TRP A 277 12.39 9.40 11.68
CA TRP A 277 13.20 9.71 10.51
C TRP A 277 12.43 9.39 9.23
N VAL A 278 12.63 10.21 8.20
CA VAL A 278 12.32 9.86 6.82
C VAL A 278 13.53 10.17 5.96
N MET A 279 13.97 9.22 5.17
CA MET A 279 15.10 9.39 4.26
C MET A 279 14.72 8.97 2.86
N SER A 280 15.28 9.65 1.86
CA SER A 280 15.09 9.27 0.46
C SER A 280 16.42 8.86 -0.18
N TYR A 281 16.30 7.91 -1.12
CA TYR A 281 17.40 7.33 -1.87
C TYR A 281 17.06 7.28 -3.35
N ASP A 282 18.03 7.53 -4.20
CA ASP A 282 17.90 7.33 -5.64
C ASP A 282 17.74 5.84 -5.97
N ALA A 283 16.73 5.48 -6.73
CA ALA A 283 16.40 4.09 -7.02
C ALA A 283 17.45 3.37 -7.89
N HIS A 284 18.27 4.09 -8.66
CA HIS A 284 19.26 3.50 -9.56
C HIS A 284 20.68 3.48 -9.00
N THR A 285 20.98 4.33 -8.02
CA THR A 285 22.32 4.44 -7.44
C THR A 285 22.35 4.08 -5.97
N LEU A 286 21.20 3.99 -5.30
CA LEU A 286 21.02 3.82 -3.86
C LEU A 286 21.73 4.92 -3.02
N GLN A 287 22.06 6.06 -3.64
CA GLN A 287 22.61 7.20 -2.93
C GLN A 287 21.51 7.95 -2.18
N GLN A 288 21.78 8.28 -0.92
CA GLN A 288 20.90 9.10 -0.10
C GLN A 288 20.90 10.54 -0.63
N ASN A 289 19.71 11.09 -0.89
CA ASN A 289 19.55 12.43 -1.41
C ASN A 289 18.61 13.32 -0.59
N GLY A 290 17.92 12.78 0.43
CA GLY A 290 17.13 13.56 1.37
C GLY A 290 17.07 12.94 2.75
N VAL A 291 17.09 13.80 3.77
CA VAL A 291 16.92 13.41 5.18
C VAL A 291 15.98 14.39 5.86
N TRP A 292 15.05 13.85 6.66
CA TRP A 292 14.20 14.59 7.56
C TRP A 292 14.16 13.89 8.93
N ASN A 293 14.04 14.67 9.99
CA ASN A 293 13.90 14.19 11.36
C ASN A 293 12.72 14.90 12.04
N SER A 294 11.92 14.16 12.79
CA SER A 294 10.67 14.66 13.35
C SER A 294 10.84 15.64 14.50
N THR A 295 11.89 15.47 15.31
CA THR A 295 12.05 16.16 16.59
C THR A 295 13.51 16.50 16.85
N PRO A 296 14.17 17.31 15.97
CA PRO A 296 15.60 17.56 16.09
C PRO A 296 16.00 18.31 17.36
N ASN A 297 15.07 19.02 18.02
CA ASN A 297 15.33 19.76 19.25
C ASN A 297 14.57 19.21 20.47
N ALA A 298 13.73 18.22 20.29
CA ALA A 298 13.02 17.50 21.34
C ALA A 298 13.35 16.01 21.32
N GLY A 299 12.36 15.12 21.41
CA GLY A 299 12.52 13.66 21.33
C GLY A 299 11.26 13.00 20.81
N LEU A 300 11.33 11.69 20.58
CA LEU A 300 10.24 10.85 20.11
C LEU A 300 9.82 11.16 18.66
N GLY A 301 8.51 11.23 18.34
CA GLY A 301 8.02 11.57 17.01
C GLY A 301 8.18 10.47 15.96
N GLY A 302 8.07 9.20 16.37
CA GLY A 302 8.28 8.05 15.49
C GLY A 302 7.32 7.99 14.30
N VAL A 303 7.82 7.58 13.12
CA VAL A 303 6.99 7.27 11.95
C VAL A 303 6.57 5.80 12.03
N TRP A 304 5.49 5.54 12.77
CA TRP A 304 5.02 4.19 13.12
C TRP A 304 4.20 3.54 12.01
N GLN A 305 3.08 4.12 11.68
CA GLN A 305 2.10 3.73 10.66
C GLN A 305 1.66 2.26 10.70
N ALA A 306 1.83 1.57 11.83
CA ALA A 306 1.47 0.16 12.08
C ALA A 306 1.91 -0.83 10.97
N GLY A 307 3.06 -0.57 10.33
CA GLY A 307 3.55 -1.33 9.18
C GLY A 307 3.04 -0.82 7.83
N GLY A 308 2.15 0.18 7.81
CA GLY A 308 1.78 0.91 6.61
C GLY A 308 2.94 1.71 6.02
N ALA A 309 2.78 2.25 4.83
CA ALA A 309 3.84 3.01 4.17
C ALA A 309 3.45 4.48 3.99
N PRO A 310 4.41 5.41 3.86
CA PRO A 310 4.11 6.76 3.42
C PRO A 310 3.30 6.75 2.12
N ALA A 311 2.32 7.63 1.99
CA ALA A 311 1.55 7.80 0.76
C ALA A 311 2.21 8.83 -0.16
N ALA A 312 1.88 8.79 -1.46
CA ALA A 312 2.29 9.82 -2.40
C ALA A 312 1.18 10.14 -3.40
N ASP A 313 1.11 11.41 -3.81
CA ASP A 313 0.25 11.86 -4.88
C ASP A 313 0.95 11.82 -6.26
N ASP A 314 0.21 12.16 -7.31
CA ASP A 314 0.69 12.14 -8.69
C ASP A 314 1.74 13.25 -8.96
N ASP A 315 1.79 14.29 -8.13
CA ASP A 315 2.81 15.35 -8.19
C ASP A 315 4.11 14.93 -7.49
N GLY A 316 4.09 13.80 -6.77
CA GLY A 316 5.24 13.27 -6.05
C GLY A 316 5.44 13.86 -4.66
N ASN A 317 4.43 14.56 -4.10
CA ASN A 317 4.44 14.91 -2.70
C ASN A 317 4.23 13.65 -1.86
N VAL A 318 4.96 13.55 -0.74
CA VAL A 318 4.92 12.39 0.16
C VAL A 318 4.24 12.77 1.46
N TYR A 319 3.33 11.91 1.90
CA TYR A 319 2.51 12.09 3.10
C TYR A 319 2.79 10.98 4.11
N PHE A 320 3.00 11.36 5.37
CA PHE A 320 3.17 10.43 6.49
C PHE A 320 2.75 11.10 7.80
N ALA A 321 2.62 10.31 8.86
CA ALA A 321 2.29 10.82 10.18
C ALA A 321 3.37 10.45 11.20
N THR A 322 3.58 11.34 12.17
CA THR A 322 4.43 11.13 13.35
C THR A 322 3.58 10.79 14.57
N GLY A 323 4.15 10.05 15.49
CA GLY A 323 3.55 9.80 16.80
C GLY A 323 4.01 10.80 17.85
N ASN A 324 3.77 10.44 19.10
CA ASN A 324 4.09 11.23 20.29
C ASN A 324 5.48 11.84 20.22
N GLY A 325 5.61 13.10 20.58
CA GLY A 325 6.87 13.81 20.53
C GLY A 325 6.74 15.31 20.75
N GLY A 326 7.86 16.00 20.85
CA GLY A 326 7.85 17.46 20.95
C GLY A 326 7.24 18.13 19.71
N PHE A 327 6.56 19.26 19.94
CA PHE A 327 5.95 20.07 18.89
C PHE A 327 6.21 21.56 19.12
N ASP A 328 6.79 22.23 18.13
CA ASP A 328 7.05 23.67 18.13
C ASP A 328 6.94 24.32 16.73
N ALA A 329 6.42 23.56 15.75
CA ALA A 329 6.29 24.02 14.37
C ALA A 329 5.35 25.20 14.22
N ASP A 330 4.36 25.36 15.09
CA ASP A 330 3.43 26.52 15.15
C ASP A 330 4.14 27.84 15.48
N THR A 331 5.27 27.78 16.17
CA THR A 331 6.09 28.93 16.53
C THR A 331 7.33 29.09 15.63
N GLY A 332 7.41 28.31 14.55
CA GLY A 332 8.50 28.33 13.58
C GLY A 332 9.66 27.42 13.94
N GLY A 333 9.48 26.48 14.88
CA GLY A 333 10.44 25.43 15.21
C GLY A 333 10.43 24.27 14.19
N LEU A 334 11.15 23.21 14.51
CA LEU A 334 11.37 22.06 13.61
C LEU A 334 10.85 20.74 14.18
N ASP A 335 10.19 20.78 15.34
CA ASP A 335 9.67 19.59 16.01
C ASP A 335 8.20 19.38 15.64
N PHE A 336 7.89 18.18 15.11
CA PHE A 336 6.59 17.79 14.55
C PHE A 336 6.08 16.50 15.20
N GLY A 337 5.95 16.45 16.53
CA GLY A 337 5.24 15.37 17.22
C GLY A 337 3.76 15.36 16.87
N ASP A 338 3.13 14.19 16.78
CA ASP A 338 1.71 13.98 16.46
C ASP A 338 1.21 14.84 15.29
N SER A 339 1.91 14.79 14.18
CA SER A 339 1.61 15.60 13.01
C SER A 339 1.46 14.76 11.75
N VAL A 340 0.59 15.21 10.84
CA VAL A 340 0.55 14.73 9.45
C VAL A 340 1.35 15.68 8.59
N LEU A 341 2.32 15.15 7.84
CA LEU A 341 3.27 15.95 7.06
C LEU A 341 3.04 15.74 5.55
N LYS A 342 3.20 16.84 4.80
CA LYS A 342 3.38 16.85 3.36
C LYS A 342 4.81 17.31 3.06
N VAL A 343 5.64 16.41 2.52
CA VAL A 343 7.01 16.75 2.14
C VAL A 343 7.21 16.67 0.63
N GLY A 344 8.06 17.55 0.14
CA GLY A 344 8.41 17.61 -1.27
C GLY A 344 9.60 16.75 -1.65
N MET A 345 10.00 16.85 -2.93
CA MET A 345 11.23 16.22 -3.41
C MET A 345 12.46 16.73 -2.67
N PRO A 346 13.53 15.91 -2.54
CA PRO A 346 14.76 16.31 -1.87
C PRO A 346 15.37 17.59 -2.46
N LEU A 347 15.74 18.51 -1.59
CA LEU A 347 16.42 19.75 -1.95
C LEU A 347 17.63 19.96 -1.02
N ASN A 348 18.84 20.07 -1.59
CA ASN A 348 20.08 20.25 -0.83
C ASN A 348 20.33 19.21 0.29
N GLY A 349 19.92 17.95 0.04
CA GLY A 349 20.10 16.85 1.00
C GLY A 349 19.05 16.79 2.10
N GLN A 350 17.98 17.58 2.03
CA GLN A 350 16.89 17.60 2.98
C GLN A 350 15.54 17.29 2.27
N LEU A 351 14.56 16.84 3.04
CA LEU A 351 13.17 16.74 2.61
C LEU A 351 12.41 17.96 3.13
N PRO A 352 12.04 18.92 2.27
CA PRO A 352 11.34 20.13 2.70
C PRO A 352 9.92 19.79 3.11
N VAL A 353 9.48 20.27 4.27
CA VAL A 353 8.06 20.25 4.68
C VAL A 353 7.34 21.37 3.93
N PHE A 354 6.32 21.01 3.15
CA PHE A 354 5.52 21.95 2.39
C PHE A 354 4.27 22.37 3.15
N ASP A 355 3.69 21.43 3.93
CA ASP A 355 2.47 21.66 4.68
C ASP A 355 2.35 20.61 5.80
N TYR A 356 1.51 20.87 6.81
CA TYR A 356 1.26 19.93 7.89
C TYR A 356 -0.10 20.18 8.56
N PHE A 357 -0.57 19.19 9.30
CA PHE A 357 -1.66 19.30 10.27
C PHE A 357 -1.20 18.69 11.58
N THR A 358 -1.49 19.38 12.68
CA THR A 358 -1.31 18.90 14.06
C THR A 358 -2.61 19.09 14.82
N PRO A 359 -3.16 18.06 15.50
CA PRO A 359 -4.38 18.18 16.29
C PRO A 359 -4.25 19.23 17.42
N HIS A 360 -5.35 19.91 17.72
CA HIS A 360 -5.39 20.95 18.75
C HIS A 360 -4.95 20.45 20.14
N ASP A 361 -5.14 19.17 20.42
CA ASP A 361 -4.85 18.51 21.68
C ASP A 361 -3.51 17.72 21.66
N GLN A 362 -2.58 18.10 20.79
CA GLN A 362 -1.29 17.41 20.59
C GLN A 362 -0.56 17.12 21.91
N GLN A 363 -0.50 18.09 22.83
CA GLN A 363 0.16 17.88 24.12
C GLN A 363 -0.53 16.79 24.95
N PHE A 364 -1.87 16.70 24.89
CA PHE A 364 -2.62 15.65 25.57
C PHE A 364 -2.35 14.28 24.91
N LEU A 365 -2.31 14.22 23.58
CA LEU A 365 -1.97 12.97 22.86
C LEU A 365 -0.59 12.48 23.27
N ASN A 366 0.41 13.36 23.28
CA ASN A 366 1.78 13.04 23.70
C ASN A 366 1.84 12.55 25.16
N ASP A 367 1.13 13.21 26.08
CA ASP A 367 1.17 12.87 27.51
C ASP A 367 0.43 11.56 27.83
N GLN A 368 -0.52 11.11 26.99
CA GLN A 368 -1.33 9.92 27.20
C GLN A 368 -0.90 8.74 26.30
N ASP A 369 0.19 8.86 25.57
CA ASP A 369 0.66 7.84 24.61
C ASP A 369 -0.40 7.51 23.53
N LEU A 370 -1.04 8.55 22.99
CA LEU A 370 -2.10 8.44 22.00
C LEU A 370 -1.63 8.80 20.59
N ASP A 371 -0.53 8.17 20.13
CA ASP A 371 0.07 8.45 18.82
C ASP A 371 -0.93 8.71 17.70
N LEU A 372 -0.91 9.91 17.11
CA LEU A 372 -1.59 10.18 15.85
C LEU A 372 -1.05 9.28 14.74
N GLY A 373 0.26 9.10 14.70
CA GLY A 373 0.96 8.31 13.71
C GLY A 373 0.88 6.79 13.93
N SER A 374 0.05 6.28 14.84
CA SER A 374 -0.22 4.83 14.93
C SER A 374 -0.90 4.32 13.66
N GLY A 375 -1.80 5.09 13.05
CA GLY A 375 -2.27 4.92 11.68
C GLY A 375 -1.41 5.70 10.69
N GLY A 376 -1.68 5.51 9.39
CA GLY A 376 -1.04 6.25 8.30
C GLY A 376 -2.06 6.94 7.41
N PRO A 377 -1.64 7.96 6.65
CA PRO A 377 -2.53 8.64 5.73
C PRO A 377 -2.89 7.76 4.54
N MET A 378 -4.16 7.77 4.17
CA MET A 378 -4.70 7.25 2.93
C MET A 378 -5.19 8.42 2.08
N LEU A 379 -4.75 8.50 0.81
CA LEU A 379 -5.21 9.55 -0.10
C LEU A 379 -6.50 9.10 -0.78
N LEU A 380 -7.54 9.91 -0.66
CA LEU A 380 -8.79 9.68 -1.38
C LEU A 380 -8.58 9.94 -2.88
N PRO A 381 -9.37 9.31 -3.76
CA PRO A 381 -9.38 9.66 -5.17
C PRO A 381 -9.62 11.15 -5.37
N THR A 382 -8.96 11.74 -6.37
CA THR A 382 -9.18 13.14 -6.75
C THR A 382 -10.66 13.39 -7.05
N GLN A 383 -11.24 14.37 -6.38
CA GLN A 383 -12.64 14.73 -6.53
C GLN A 383 -12.88 15.52 -7.83
N ARG A 384 -14.14 15.60 -8.25
CA ARG A 384 -14.51 16.30 -9.49
C ARG A 384 -14.17 17.78 -9.40
N PRO A 385 -13.83 18.43 -10.52
CA PRO A 385 -13.72 19.89 -10.58
C PRO A 385 -15.01 20.55 -10.06
N GLY A 386 -14.84 21.49 -9.14
CA GLY A 386 -15.96 22.17 -8.46
C GLY A 386 -16.46 21.51 -7.18
N SER A 387 -15.86 20.38 -6.76
CA SER A 387 -16.03 19.86 -5.40
C SER A 387 -15.44 20.85 -4.38
N PRO A 388 -15.97 20.93 -3.15
CA PRO A 388 -15.44 21.82 -2.12
C PRO A 388 -13.94 21.62 -1.87
N HIS A 389 -13.50 20.36 -1.89
CA HIS A 389 -12.10 19.94 -1.74
C HIS A 389 -11.77 18.89 -2.80
N GLN A 390 -10.72 19.12 -3.58
CA GLN A 390 -10.38 18.21 -4.68
C GLN A 390 -9.42 17.10 -4.25
N HIS A 391 -8.52 17.39 -3.33
CA HIS A 391 -7.47 16.49 -2.93
C HIS A 391 -7.52 16.25 -1.42
N LEU A 392 -8.04 15.13 -1.02
CA LEU A 392 -8.26 14.78 0.37
C LEU A 392 -7.35 13.63 0.82
N LEU A 393 -7.00 13.63 2.09
CA LEU A 393 -6.48 12.46 2.80
C LEU A 393 -7.29 12.23 4.07
N THR A 394 -7.27 10.99 4.56
CA THR A 394 -7.86 10.63 5.85
C THR A 394 -6.91 9.71 6.62
N LEU A 395 -6.98 9.79 7.93
CA LEU A 395 -6.31 8.89 8.85
C LEU A 395 -7.06 8.82 10.18
N GLY A 396 -6.74 7.81 10.96
CA GLY A 396 -7.12 7.72 12.37
C GLY A 396 -5.89 7.38 13.21
N GLY A 397 -5.87 7.82 14.46
CA GLY A 397 -4.81 7.55 15.41
C GLY A 397 -5.32 6.87 16.69
N LYS A 398 -4.42 6.67 17.68
CA LYS A 398 -4.79 6.09 18.98
C LYS A 398 -5.84 6.95 19.73
N GLY A 399 -5.97 8.23 19.43
CA GLY A 399 -6.98 9.11 20.00
C GLY A 399 -8.43 8.80 19.59
N GLY A 400 -8.64 7.89 18.63
CA GLY A 400 -9.98 7.50 18.19
C GLY A 400 -10.71 8.51 17.34
N VAL A 401 -10.00 9.47 16.77
CA VAL A 401 -10.52 10.52 15.90
C VAL A 401 -10.24 10.16 14.45
N ILE A 402 -11.22 10.31 13.57
CA ILE A 402 -11.02 10.30 12.12
C ILE A 402 -10.81 11.74 11.67
N TYR A 403 -9.67 11.99 11.02
CA TYR A 403 -9.34 13.29 10.42
C TYR A 403 -9.49 13.20 8.91
N LEU A 404 -10.17 14.19 8.31
CA LEU A 404 -10.27 14.41 6.87
C LEU A 404 -9.62 15.76 6.55
N ILE A 405 -8.54 15.72 5.78
CA ILE A 405 -7.64 16.85 5.58
C ILE A 405 -7.55 17.17 4.10
N ASP A 406 -7.65 18.45 3.74
CA ASP A 406 -7.38 18.94 2.40
C ASP A 406 -5.87 19.01 2.16
N ARG A 407 -5.36 18.28 1.16
CA ARG A 407 -3.93 18.23 0.82
C ARG A 407 -3.41 19.51 0.16
N ASP A 408 -4.32 20.39 -0.29
CA ASP A 408 -3.96 21.67 -0.87
C ASP A 408 -3.79 22.77 0.21
N ASN A 409 -4.36 22.54 1.42
CA ASN A 409 -4.19 23.36 2.61
C ASN A 409 -4.48 22.52 3.85
N MET A 410 -3.44 22.01 4.50
CA MET A 410 -3.55 21.08 5.61
C MET A 410 -3.90 21.76 6.94
N GLY A 411 -3.97 23.09 6.99
CA GLY A 411 -4.51 23.85 8.11
C GLY A 411 -3.56 24.13 9.27
N HIS A 412 -2.40 23.49 9.33
CA HIS A 412 -1.40 23.64 10.40
C HIS A 412 -1.94 23.29 11.80
N PHE A 413 -1.64 24.10 12.81
CA PHE A 413 -2.05 23.93 14.19
C PHE A 413 -2.99 25.07 14.63
N ASN A 414 -4.09 24.72 15.32
CA ASN A 414 -4.97 25.66 15.97
C ASN A 414 -5.18 25.20 17.43
N PRO A 415 -4.73 25.92 18.45
CA PRO A 415 -4.76 25.44 19.84
C PRO A 415 -6.17 25.34 20.44
N ASN A 416 -7.21 25.81 19.74
CA ASN A 416 -8.57 25.84 20.28
C ASN A 416 -9.44 24.65 19.82
N ASN A 417 -9.24 24.18 18.60
CA ASN A 417 -10.03 23.12 17.97
C ASN A 417 -9.39 22.69 16.64
N ASP A 418 -10.01 21.74 15.92
CA ASP A 418 -9.56 21.27 14.61
C ASP A 418 -10.38 21.84 13.44
N ASP A 419 -11.04 23.00 13.61
CA ASP A 419 -11.88 23.62 12.56
C ASP A 419 -11.08 24.11 11.33
N GLN A 420 -9.75 24.10 11.40
CA GLN A 420 -8.86 24.46 10.29
C GLN A 420 -8.74 23.36 9.22
N ILE A 421 -9.18 22.13 9.48
CA ILE A 421 -9.25 21.04 8.50
C ILE A 421 -10.69 20.83 7.99
N VAL A 422 -10.87 19.91 7.04
CA VAL A 422 -12.17 19.65 6.43
C VAL A 422 -13.15 19.04 7.43
N GLU A 423 -12.71 18.04 8.19
CA GLU A 423 -13.55 17.37 9.18
C GLU A 423 -12.70 16.65 10.23
N SER A 424 -13.16 16.69 11.46
CA SER A 424 -12.65 15.94 12.60
C SER A 424 -13.83 15.22 13.25
N LEU A 425 -13.79 13.89 13.32
CA LEU A 425 -14.86 13.05 13.86
C LEU A 425 -14.38 12.37 15.14
N PRO A 426 -14.52 13.03 16.31
CA PRO A 426 -14.07 12.47 17.58
C PRO A 426 -14.93 11.29 18.02
N ALA A 427 -14.31 10.32 18.71
CA ALA A 427 -14.94 9.11 19.22
C ALA A 427 -15.72 8.27 18.18
N SER A 428 -15.41 8.46 16.89
CA SER A 428 -16.05 7.71 15.81
C SER A 428 -15.52 6.29 15.69
N ILE A 429 -14.29 6.10 16.13
CA ILE A 429 -13.59 4.81 16.23
C ILE A 429 -12.94 4.72 17.61
N SER A 430 -12.69 3.52 18.11
CA SER A 430 -11.77 3.33 19.22
C SER A 430 -10.32 3.46 18.71
N LEU A 431 -9.36 3.22 19.56
CA LEU A 431 -7.94 3.19 19.21
C LEU A 431 -7.69 2.49 17.87
N THR A 432 -7.04 3.13 16.92
CA THR A 432 -6.68 2.49 15.65
C THR A 432 -5.15 2.37 15.48
N GLY A 433 -4.72 1.27 14.91
CA GLY A 433 -3.32 0.98 14.62
C GLY A 433 -3.06 0.64 13.16
N GLY A 434 -3.93 1.04 12.21
CA GLY A 434 -3.78 0.71 10.81
C GLY A 434 -4.12 1.84 9.85
N ILE A 435 -3.82 1.62 8.56
CA ILE A 435 -4.26 2.49 7.47
C ILE A 435 -5.66 2.05 7.04
N ALA A 436 -6.55 3.01 6.80
CA ALA A 436 -7.88 2.77 6.27
C ALA A 436 -7.83 2.12 4.88
N ALA A 437 -8.90 1.43 4.49
CA ALA A 437 -9.11 1.00 3.13
C ALA A 437 -10.23 1.81 2.45
N TRP A 438 -10.23 1.81 1.12
CA TRP A 438 -11.18 2.56 0.32
C TRP A 438 -11.84 1.71 -0.75
N TRP A 439 -13.15 1.83 -0.90
CA TRP A 439 -13.86 1.37 -2.08
C TRP A 439 -15.21 2.08 -2.24
N HIS A 440 -15.59 2.46 -3.46
CA HIS A 440 -16.92 2.97 -3.84
C HIS A 440 -17.47 4.05 -2.89
N ASN A 441 -16.69 5.13 -2.70
CA ASN A 441 -17.00 6.22 -1.77
C ASN A 441 -17.21 5.77 -0.31
N THR A 442 -16.53 4.74 0.10
CA THR A 442 -16.58 4.24 1.48
C THR A 442 -15.17 4.10 2.02
N VAL A 443 -14.96 4.60 3.23
CA VAL A 443 -13.73 4.45 4.02
C VAL A 443 -13.97 3.38 5.07
N TYR A 444 -13.06 2.41 5.17
CA TYR A 444 -13.15 1.32 6.13
C TYR A 444 -12.06 1.47 7.18
N PHE A 445 -12.45 1.47 8.45
CA PHE A 445 -11.55 1.45 9.59
C PHE A 445 -11.75 0.18 10.41
N VAL A 446 -10.68 -0.37 10.94
CA VAL A 446 -10.73 -1.46 11.91
C VAL A 446 -10.03 -1.01 13.19
N PRO A 447 -10.78 -0.50 14.15
CA PRO A 447 -10.22 -0.09 15.43
C PRO A 447 -9.83 -1.32 16.27
N VAL A 448 -8.95 -1.12 17.23
CA VAL A 448 -8.63 -2.10 18.28
C VAL A 448 -9.74 -2.07 19.33
N PHE A 449 -10.13 -3.22 19.86
CA PHE A 449 -11.22 -3.39 20.84
C PHE A 449 -12.58 -2.85 20.34
N ASP A 450 -12.88 -3.09 19.05
CA ASP A 450 -14.11 -2.62 18.42
C ASP A 450 -14.48 -3.49 17.21
N THR A 451 -15.58 -3.15 16.55
CA THR A 451 -15.99 -3.74 15.27
C THR A 451 -15.34 -2.99 14.11
N LEU A 452 -15.19 -3.65 12.97
CA LEU A 452 -14.82 -3.01 11.72
C LEU A 452 -15.97 -2.12 11.25
N LYS A 453 -15.67 -0.88 10.84
CA LYS A 453 -16.64 0.16 10.52
C LYS A 453 -16.44 0.72 9.12
N ALA A 454 -17.54 0.97 8.43
CA ALA A 454 -17.61 1.60 7.12
C ALA A 454 -18.25 2.98 7.24
N PHE A 455 -17.59 4.00 6.71
CA PHE A 455 -18.07 5.38 6.69
C PHE A 455 -18.23 5.85 5.24
N HIS A 456 -19.38 6.40 4.91
CA HIS A 456 -19.65 6.89 3.56
C HIS A 456 -19.03 8.27 3.36
N PHE A 457 -18.30 8.44 2.28
CA PHE A 457 -17.83 9.74 1.80
C PHE A 457 -18.81 10.29 0.76
N ASP A 458 -19.39 11.46 1.00
CA ASP A 458 -20.26 12.15 0.04
C ASP A 458 -19.46 13.10 -0.85
N PRO A 459 -19.26 12.80 -2.14
CA PRO A 459 -18.52 13.65 -3.06
C PRO A 459 -19.15 15.03 -3.31
N LYS A 460 -20.40 15.25 -2.90
CA LYS A 460 -21.09 16.55 -3.07
C LYS A 460 -20.73 17.52 -1.95
N THR A 461 -20.67 17.02 -0.73
CA THR A 461 -20.31 17.81 0.46
C THR A 461 -18.82 17.78 0.72
N GLY A 462 -18.09 16.74 0.24
CA GLY A 462 -16.69 16.49 0.55
C GLY A 462 -16.46 15.97 1.97
N LEU A 463 -17.49 15.43 2.64
CA LEU A 463 -17.47 15.00 4.03
C LEU A 463 -17.65 13.47 4.16
N ILE A 464 -17.18 12.93 5.26
CA ILE A 464 -17.41 11.55 5.70
C ILE A 464 -18.65 11.53 6.61
N SER A 465 -19.46 10.47 6.55
CA SER A 465 -20.61 10.32 7.45
C SER A 465 -20.18 10.33 8.93
N PRO A 466 -20.87 11.06 9.82
CA PRO A 466 -20.45 11.19 11.23
C PRO A 466 -20.63 9.88 12.03
N THR A 467 -21.37 8.94 11.48
CA THR A 467 -21.58 7.60 12.06
C THR A 467 -21.34 6.54 10.98
N PRO A 468 -20.93 5.33 11.37
CA PRO A 468 -20.74 4.25 10.40
C PRO A 468 -22.06 3.90 9.72
N VAL A 469 -22.02 3.73 8.39
CA VAL A 469 -23.17 3.26 7.59
C VAL A 469 -23.32 1.74 7.66
N SER A 470 -22.25 1.04 8.04
CA SER A 470 -22.23 -0.41 8.26
C SER A 470 -21.08 -0.78 9.19
N GLN A 471 -21.25 -1.88 9.94
CA GLN A 471 -20.21 -2.44 10.79
C GLN A 471 -20.34 -3.95 10.91
N THR A 472 -19.24 -4.63 11.28
CA THR A 472 -19.25 -6.08 11.50
C THR A 472 -19.96 -6.44 12.82
N ILE A 473 -20.40 -7.71 12.91
CA ILE A 473 -20.81 -8.30 14.18
C ILE A 473 -19.55 -8.75 14.96
N THR A 474 -18.51 -9.16 14.23
CA THR A 474 -17.24 -9.58 14.77
C THR A 474 -16.52 -8.42 15.44
N PHE A 475 -16.02 -8.66 16.64
CA PHE A 475 -15.19 -7.75 17.40
C PHE A 475 -13.71 -8.10 17.15
N PHE A 476 -12.87 -7.10 16.98
CA PHE A 476 -11.43 -7.24 16.77
C PHE A 476 -10.67 -6.74 17.99
N ASP A 477 -9.83 -7.60 18.55
CA ASP A 477 -8.95 -7.26 19.68
C ASP A 477 -7.59 -6.77 19.15
N PHE A 478 -6.64 -6.46 20.04
CA PHE A 478 -5.29 -6.09 19.65
C PHE A 478 -4.55 -7.30 19.04
N PRO A 479 -3.86 -7.17 17.91
CA PRO A 479 -3.39 -5.95 17.22
C PRO A 479 -4.35 -5.36 16.18
N THR A 480 -5.57 -5.84 16.07
CA THR A 480 -6.54 -5.54 15.01
C THR A 480 -6.19 -6.17 13.65
N ALA A 481 -7.00 -5.91 12.63
CA ALA A 481 -6.74 -6.35 11.27
C ALA A 481 -6.07 -5.25 10.45
N LEU A 482 -5.33 -5.63 9.40
CA LEU A 482 -4.98 -4.71 8.31
C LEU A 482 -5.76 -5.10 7.06
N LEU A 483 -6.46 -4.13 6.49
CA LEU A 483 -7.51 -4.36 5.50
C LEU A 483 -7.00 -4.40 4.07
N SER A 484 -7.67 -5.17 3.23
CA SER A 484 -7.58 -5.05 1.78
C SER A 484 -8.97 -5.22 1.15
N VAL A 485 -9.22 -4.56 0.02
CA VAL A 485 -10.46 -4.70 -0.74
C VAL A 485 -10.16 -5.25 -2.11
N SER A 486 -10.98 -6.20 -2.55
CA SER A 486 -11.00 -6.65 -3.94
C SER A 486 -12.36 -6.39 -4.56
N SER A 487 -12.39 -6.01 -5.83
CA SER A 487 -13.64 -5.75 -6.55
C SER A 487 -13.44 -5.79 -8.07
N ASN A 488 -14.52 -5.95 -8.81
CA ASN A 488 -14.57 -5.71 -10.24
C ASN A 488 -15.18 -4.32 -10.51
N GLY A 489 -14.35 -3.28 -10.40
CA GLY A 489 -14.79 -1.90 -10.38
C GLY A 489 -15.73 -1.63 -9.21
N ASN A 490 -17.00 -1.29 -9.50
CA ASN A 490 -18.03 -1.03 -8.48
C ASN A 490 -18.88 -2.26 -8.15
N LYS A 491 -18.42 -3.47 -8.49
CA LYS A 491 -19.16 -4.72 -8.26
C LYS A 491 -18.34 -5.69 -7.43
N ASP A 492 -19.05 -6.56 -6.71
CA ASP A 492 -18.43 -7.65 -5.94
C ASP A 492 -17.32 -7.17 -5.01
N GLY A 493 -17.52 -6.03 -4.33
CA GLY A 493 -16.58 -5.50 -3.35
C GLY A 493 -16.50 -6.43 -2.13
N ILE A 494 -15.33 -7.02 -1.91
CA ILE A 494 -15.05 -7.90 -0.77
C ILE A 494 -13.99 -7.25 0.08
N LEU A 495 -14.31 -7.03 1.35
CA LEU A 495 -13.36 -6.55 2.35
C LEU A 495 -12.72 -7.73 3.07
N TRP A 496 -11.42 -7.84 2.97
CA TRP A 496 -10.60 -8.89 3.59
C TRP A 496 -9.98 -8.36 4.87
N ALA A 497 -10.18 -9.08 5.96
CA ALA A 497 -9.71 -8.71 7.29
C ALA A 497 -9.13 -9.94 8.00
N PRO A 498 -7.80 -10.07 8.11
CA PRO A 498 -7.20 -11.08 8.98
C PRO A 498 -7.44 -10.70 10.44
N GLN A 499 -7.96 -11.63 11.23
CA GLN A 499 -8.09 -11.47 12.67
C GLN A 499 -6.92 -12.18 13.35
N ASP A 500 -6.05 -11.38 13.97
CA ASP A 500 -4.78 -11.84 14.54
C ASP A 500 -4.77 -11.79 16.09
N ASP A 501 -5.93 -11.74 16.74
CA ASP A 501 -6.11 -11.55 18.19
C ASP A 501 -5.34 -12.58 19.04
N GLY A 502 -5.16 -13.77 18.48
CA GLY A 502 -4.46 -14.88 19.14
C GLY A 502 -2.93 -14.84 19.05
N TYR A 503 -2.31 -13.80 18.41
CA TYR A 503 -0.89 -13.77 18.10
C TYR A 503 0.03 -14.02 19.31
N SER A 504 -0.28 -13.45 20.48
CA SER A 504 0.53 -13.55 21.69
C SER A 504 0.43 -14.91 22.38
N LYS A 505 -0.59 -15.69 22.03
CA LYS A 505 -0.86 -17.03 22.58
C LYS A 505 -0.45 -18.14 21.61
N GLY A 506 -0.05 -17.80 20.38
CA GLY A 506 0.24 -18.77 19.34
C GLY A 506 -1.01 -19.45 18.78
N GLU A 507 -2.19 -18.85 18.97
CA GLU A 507 -3.45 -19.31 18.40
C GLU A 507 -3.47 -19.06 16.89
N PRO A 508 -4.27 -19.79 16.11
CA PRO A 508 -4.40 -19.57 14.68
C PRO A 508 -4.94 -18.18 14.36
N ALA A 509 -4.46 -17.59 13.26
CA ALA A 509 -5.12 -16.45 12.64
C ALA A 509 -6.45 -16.86 12.02
N ILE A 510 -7.33 -15.90 11.75
CA ILE A 510 -8.59 -16.15 11.03
C ILE A 510 -8.64 -15.20 9.82
N LEU A 511 -8.69 -15.76 8.61
CA LEU A 511 -8.96 -14.95 7.44
C LEU A 511 -10.47 -14.76 7.30
N ARG A 512 -10.94 -13.49 7.31
CA ARG A 512 -12.36 -13.13 7.16
C ARG A 512 -12.57 -12.34 5.87
N ALA A 513 -13.73 -12.53 5.27
CA ALA A 513 -14.19 -11.80 4.08
C ALA A 513 -15.61 -11.30 4.30
N TYR A 514 -15.84 -10.01 4.07
CA TYR A 514 -17.12 -9.36 4.25
C TYR A 514 -17.61 -8.73 2.94
N ASP A 515 -18.93 -8.67 2.76
CA ASP A 515 -19.54 -7.83 1.75
C ASP A 515 -19.20 -6.36 2.05
N ALA A 516 -18.43 -5.72 1.17
CA ALA A 516 -17.97 -4.35 1.38
C ALA A 516 -19.12 -3.31 1.40
N HIS A 517 -20.30 -3.62 0.84
CA HIS A 517 -21.49 -2.78 0.99
C HIS A 517 -22.20 -2.95 2.33
N ASN A 518 -22.08 -4.14 2.94
CA ASN A 518 -22.77 -4.48 4.19
C ASN A 518 -21.89 -5.36 5.07
N LEU A 519 -21.10 -4.76 5.93
CA LEU A 519 -20.14 -5.45 6.80
C LEU A 519 -20.80 -6.42 7.81
N ALA A 520 -22.11 -6.31 8.06
CA ALA A 520 -22.82 -7.31 8.84
C ALA A 520 -22.98 -8.66 8.12
N HIS A 521 -22.68 -8.69 6.81
CA HIS A 521 -22.71 -9.89 5.99
C HIS A 521 -21.29 -10.44 5.80
N GLU A 522 -20.91 -11.38 6.63
CA GLU A 522 -19.68 -12.17 6.45
C GLU A 522 -19.91 -13.21 5.34
N LEU A 523 -19.05 -13.21 4.34
CA LEU A 523 -19.11 -14.12 3.18
C LEU A 523 -18.36 -15.42 3.47
N TYR A 524 -17.26 -15.31 4.21
CA TYR A 524 -16.37 -16.43 4.53
C TYR A 524 -15.51 -16.11 5.74
N ASN A 525 -15.24 -17.13 6.53
CA ASN A 525 -14.12 -17.13 7.46
C ASN A 525 -13.45 -18.53 7.53
N SER A 526 -12.16 -18.57 7.86
CA SER A 526 -11.38 -19.79 7.83
C SER A 526 -11.70 -20.77 8.99
N GLU A 527 -12.51 -20.36 9.98
CA GLU A 527 -12.95 -21.23 11.08
C GLU A 527 -14.09 -22.15 10.66
N GLU A 528 -14.92 -21.77 9.68
CA GLU A 528 -16.09 -22.57 9.25
C GLU A 528 -15.69 -23.95 8.73
N ASN A 529 -14.48 -24.09 8.18
CA ASN A 529 -13.90 -25.37 7.83
C ASN A 529 -12.43 -25.43 8.27
N PHE A 530 -12.19 -25.32 9.57
CA PHE A 530 -10.86 -25.18 10.15
C PHE A 530 -9.88 -26.29 9.74
N THR A 531 -10.36 -27.55 9.63
CA THR A 531 -9.49 -28.68 9.22
C THR A 531 -8.85 -28.44 7.83
N ARG A 532 -9.59 -27.85 6.90
CA ARG A 532 -9.08 -27.50 5.57
C ARG A 532 -8.33 -26.18 5.58
N ASP A 533 -8.88 -25.17 6.27
CA ASP A 533 -8.59 -23.77 6.06
C ASP A 533 -7.68 -23.15 7.13
N ASP A 534 -7.18 -23.93 8.09
CA ASP A 534 -6.24 -23.45 9.13
C ASP A 534 -5.04 -22.70 8.53
N PRO A 535 -4.88 -21.38 8.77
CA PRO A 535 -3.73 -20.61 8.26
C PRO A 535 -2.46 -20.81 9.10
N GLY A 536 -2.58 -21.38 10.30
CA GLY A 536 -1.52 -21.47 11.29
C GLY A 536 -1.47 -20.29 12.26
N ALA A 537 -0.49 -20.28 13.16
CA ALA A 537 -0.39 -19.30 14.24
C ALA A 537 -0.35 -17.85 13.73
N ALA A 538 -1.16 -17.00 14.37
CA ALA A 538 -1.34 -15.60 14.00
C ALA A 538 -0.04 -14.80 14.13
N GLY A 539 0.28 -14.01 13.11
CA GLY A 539 1.25 -12.93 13.17
C GLY A 539 0.53 -11.61 13.46
N LYS A 540 1.17 -10.61 14.02
CA LYS A 540 0.51 -9.30 14.14
C LYS A 540 0.79 -8.42 12.92
N PHE A 541 -0.19 -7.56 12.58
CA PHE A 541 -0.11 -6.60 11.48
C PHE A 541 0.10 -7.21 10.10
N THR A 542 -0.51 -8.37 9.85
CA THR A 542 -0.44 -9.01 8.55
C THR A 542 -1.49 -8.43 7.59
N VAL A 543 -1.07 -8.18 6.34
CA VAL A 543 -1.92 -7.60 5.29
C VAL A 543 -2.15 -8.65 4.20
N PRO A 544 -3.41 -8.99 3.88
CA PRO A 544 -3.67 -9.91 2.79
C PRO A 544 -3.46 -9.23 1.44
N THR A 545 -2.83 -9.93 0.49
CA THR A 545 -2.69 -9.49 -0.89
C THR A 545 -3.66 -10.26 -1.76
N ILE A 546 -4.54 -9.55 -2.47
CA ILE A 546 -5.53 -10.14 -3.36
C ILE A 546 -5.10 -9.88 -4.80
N ALA A 547 -4.87 -10.94 -5.55
CA ALA A 547 -4.50 -10.84 -6.95
C ALA A 547 -4.94 -12.09 -7.74
N ASN A 548 -5.60 -11.86 -8.86
CA ASN A 548 -5.89 -12.88 -9.88
C ASN A 548 -6.57 -14.15 -9.31
N GLY A 549 -7.61 -13.95 -8.51
CA GLY A 549 -8.44 -15.01 -7.94
C GLY A 549 -7.86 -15.69 -6.70
N LYS A 550 -6.82 -15.13 -6.09
CA LYS A 550 -6.20 -15.66 -4.88
C LYS A 550 -5.99 -14.60 -3.81
N VAL A 551 -5.95 -15.06 -2.56
CA VAL A 551 -5.59 -14.28 -1.38
C VAL A 551 -4.32 -14.87 -0.78
N TYR A 552 -3.26 -14.07 -0.73
CA TYR A 552 -1.97 -14.41 -0.16
C TYR A 552 -1.87 -13.80 1.22
N PHE A 553 -1.72 -14.64 2.22
CA PHE A 553 -1.74 -14.25 3.62
C PHE A 553 -0.56 -14.87 4.36
N THR A 554 0.15 -14.09 5.17
CA THR A 554 1.30 -14.58 5.95
C THR A 554 0.91 -14.80 7.41
N THR A 555 1.48 -15.83 8.00
CA THR A 555 1.40 -16.16 9.43
C THR A 555 2.82 -16.32 9.98
N HIS A 556 2.99 -16.84 11.21
CA HIS A 556 4.31 -16.90 11.87
C HIS A 556 5.43 -17.44 10.98
N LYS A 557 5.21 -18.57 10.29
CA LYS A 557 6.24 -19.22 9.46
C LYS A 557 5.65 -19.83 8.20
N ARG A 558 4.66 -19.17 7.62
CA ARG A 558 3.98 -19.63 6.40
C ARG A 558 3.48 -18.47 5.56
N LEU A 559 3.56 -18.66 4.26
CA LEU A 559 2.66 -18.05 3.31
C LEU A 559 1.49 -19.01 3.10
N VAL A 560 0.26 -18.56 3.28
CA VAL A 560 -0.97 -19.33 3.03
C VAL A 560 -1.69 -18.73 1.85
N VAL A 561 -2.14 -19.57 0.93
CA VAL A 561 -2.84 -19.15 -0.28
C VAL A 561 -4.25 -19.69 -0.26
N TYR A 562 -5.21 -18.78 -0.30
CA TYR A 562 -6.62 -19.08 -0.44
C TYR A 562 -7.09 -18.78 -1.87
N GLY A 563 -8.13 -19.44 -2.31
CA GLY A 563 -8.70 -19.28 -3.64
C GLY A 563 -9.92 -20.18 -3.84
N LEU A 564 -10.44 -20.21 -5.07
CA LEU A 564 -11.51 -21.13 -5.40
C LEU A 564 -11.02 -22.57 -5.32
N LEU A 565 -11.83 -23.42 -4.69
CA LEU A 565 -11.56 -24.85 -4.54
C LEU A 565 -11.78 -25.56 -5.89
N PRO A 566 -11.01 -26.62 -6.19
CA PRO A 566 -11.11 -27.39 -7.42
C PRO A 566 -12.46 -28.15 -7.54
#